data_17b8c308bc9cfb09d31e6b11016dfa51
#
_entry.id   17b8c308bc9cfb09d31e6b11016dfa51
#
_cell.length_a   1.000
_cell.length_b   1.000
_cell.length_c   1.000
_cell.angle_alpha   90.00
_cell.angle_beta   90.00
_cell.angle_gamma   90.00
#
_symmetry.space_group_name_H-M   'P 1'
#
loop_
_entity.id
_entity.type
_entity.pdbx_description
1 polymer ?
#
loop_
_entity_poly.entity_id
_entity_poly.type
_entity_poly.pdbx_seq_one_letter_code
_entity_poly.pdbx_strand_id
1 'polypeptide(L)'
;MKIHVLGSSAGGGFPQWNCNCPNCAAYRQGSPHLLERTQSSIAISGDDANWVLFNASPDILQQIKSFAKFQPNPVQALRDTAIRAIFLIDAQIDHTTGLYMLREHRQPLELWCHALVHDDLVTGNPVLNVLAHYCGIHWHDVPLTQSGFAMDGVPGLHFTALPLISNAPPYSPHRDQPQPGDNVGVTVVDTQSGKTLFYAPGLGEMEAHVWAAMQAADCVLVDGTLWTDDEMITLGASGKTSRAMGHLPQSGAGGMLEWLDQLPSSTRKILIHINNTNPLLDASSPQRHELTRRGIEVSYDGMDIDL
;
A
#
# COMPACT_ATOMS: atom_id res chain seq x y z
N MET A 1 13.99 -7.04 -9.93
CA MET A 1 12.57 -6.87 -9.50
C MET A 1 12.04 -5.56 -10.03
N LYS A 2 10.82 -5.58 -10.60
CA LYS A 2 10.10 -4.39 -11.08
C LYS A 2 8.96 -4.07 -10.10
N ILE A 3 8.82 -2.81 -9.73
CA ILE A 3 7.74 -2.33 -8.86
C ILE A 3 7.10 -1.13 -9.56
N HIS A 4 5.77 -1.10 -9.63
CA HIS A 4 4.99 0.00 -10.18
C HIS A 4 4.01 0.51 -9.14
N VAL A 5 4.04 1.80 -8.84
CA VAL A 5 3.08 2.43 -7.92
C VAL A 5 1.82 2.74 -8.71
N LEU A 6 0.75 1.98 -8.47
CA LEU A 6 -0.54 2.17 -9.12
C LEU A 6 -1.32 3.34 -8.52
N GLY A 7 -1.25 3.46 -7.19
CA GLY A 7 -1.86 4.53 -6.42
C GLY A 7 -1.03 4.87 -5.19
N SER A 8 -0.93 6.13 -4.84
CA SER A 8 -0.02 6.63 -3.82
C SER A 8 -0.68 7.38 -2.66
N SER A 9 -2.00 7.61 -2.71
CA SER A 9 -2.76 8.30 -1.66
C SER A 9 -3.30 7.33 -0.62
N ALA A 10 -3.58 7.82 0.58
CA ALA A 10 -4.37 7.14 1.59
C ALA A 10 -5.86 7.05 1.17
N GLY A 11 -6.67 6.41 2.00
CA GLY A 11 -8.10 6.22 1.78
C GLY A 11 -8.83 7.53 1.44
N GLY A 12 -9.68 7.47 0.40
CA GLY A 12 -10.38 8.61 -0.16
C GLY A 12 -9.69 9.29 -1.34
N GLY A 13 -8.41 8.98 -1.61
CA GLY A 13 -7.67 9.54 -2.73
C GLY A 13 -7.34 11.03 -2.59
N PHE A 14 -6.71 11.62 -3.60
CA PHE A 14 -6.46 13.05 -3.65
C PHE A 14 -6.78 13.63 -5.04
N PRO A 15 -7.60 14.72 -5.14
CA PRO A 15 -8.31 15.38 -4.03
C PRO A 15 -9.45 14.53 -3.48
N GLN A 16 -9.63 14.51 -2.16
CA GLN A 16 -10.75 13.78 -1.57
C GLN A 16 -12.08 14.48 -1.89
N TRP A 17 -13.10 13.71 -2.25
CA TRP A 17 -14.36 14.21 -2.85
C TRP A 17 -15.13 15.21 -1.96
N ASN A 18 -15.10 15.03 -0.65
CA ASN A 18 -15.82 15.85 0.35
C ASN A 18 -14.90 16.73 1.20
N CYS A 19 -13.61 16.83 0.87
CA CYS A 19 -12.65 17.60 1.65
C CYS A 19 -12.36 18.95 1.01
N ASN A 20 -12.20 19.97 1.85
CA ASN A 20 -11.78 21.31 1.45
C ASN A 20 -10.58 21.79 2.28
N CYS A 21 -9.68 20.87 2.67
CA CYS A 21 -8.40 21.23 3.26
C CYS A 21 -7.55 22.06 2.28
N PRO A 22 -6.48 22.71 2.76
CA PRO A 22 -5.64 23.57 1.91
C PRO A 22 -5.22 22.92 0.60
N ASN A 23 -4.77 21.64 0.63
CA ASN A 23 -4.34 20.91 -0.57
C ASN A 23 -5.51 20.67 -1.54
N CYS A 24 -6.64 20.13 -1.06
CA CYS A 24 -7.80 19.84 -1.90
C CYS A 24 -8.41 21.10 -2.51
N ALA A 25 -8.44 22.21 -1.75
CA ALA A 25 -8.91 23.51 -2.24
C ALA A 25 -7.96 24.06 -3.31
N ALA A 26 -6.64 24.06 -3.05
CA ALA A 26 -5.64 24.55 -3.99
C ALA A 26 -5.59 23.73 -5.29
N TYR A 27 -5.72 22.39 -5.22
CA TYR A 27 -5.83 21.54 -6.41
C TYR A 27 -7.04 21.93 -7.26
N ARG A 28 -8.24 22.07 -6.66
CA ARG A 28 -9.45 22.47 -7.39
C ARG A 28 -9.38 23.88 -7.99
N GLN A 29 -8.50 24.72 -7.47
CA GLN A 29 -8.18 26.05 -8.01
C GLN A 29 -7.09 26.01 -9.09
N GLY A 30 -6.57 24.83 -9.45
CA GLY A 30 -5.60 24.66 -10.51
C GLY A 30 -4.15 24.86 -10.09
N SER A 31 -3.80 24.62 -8.82
CA SER A 31 -2.40 24.68 -8.38
C SER A 31 -1.52 23.73 -9.24
N PRO A 32 -0.41 24.21 -9.83
CA PRO A 32 0.48 23.37 -10.63
C PRO A 32 1.38 22.46 -9.80
N HIS A 33 1.38 22.62 -8.48
CA HIS A 33 2.26 21.87 -7.56
C HIS A 33 1.59 20.65 -6.94
N LEU A 34 0.31 20.44 -7.24
CA LEU A 34 -0.51 19.35 -6.72
C LEU A 34 -0.99 18.49 -7.88
N LEU A 35 -0.78 17.19 -7.78
CA LEU A 35 -1.24 16.19 -8.75
C LEU A 35 -2.25 15.26 -8.09
N GLU A 36 -3.31 14.87 -8.81
CA GLU A 36 -4.25 13.88 -8.31
C GLU A 36 -3.57 12.54 -8.05
N ARG A 37 -4.10 11.79 -7.10
CA ARG A 37 -3.58 10.48 -6.71
C ARG A 37 -4.72 9.54 -6.38
N THR A 38 -4.64 8.33 -6.87
CA THR A 38 -5.51 7.23 -6.50
C THR A 38 -5.05 6.57 -5.20
N GLN A 39 -5.94 5.79 -4.60
CA GLN A 39 -5.70 5.13 -3.32
C GLN A 39 -4.63 4.05 -3.43
N SER A 40 -3.88 3.85 -2.35
CA SER A 40 -2.62 3.10 -2.29
C SER A 40 -2.72 1.68 -2.82
N SER A 41 -1.94 1.40 -3.84
CA SER A 41 -1.76 0.08 -4.44
C SER A 41 -0.45 0.04 -5.21
N ILE A 42 0.24 -1.09 -5.21
CA ILE A 42 1.45 -1.31 -6.01
C ILE A 42 1.36 -2.63 -6.77
N ALA A 43 2.13 -2.75 -7.83
CA ALA A 43 2.35 -3.99 -8.55
C ALA A 43 3.82 -4.38 -8.50
N ILE A 44 4.11 -5.67 -8.30
CA ILE A 44 5.49 -6.19 -8.24
C ILE A 44 5.63 -7.38 -9.20
N SER A 45 6.75 -7.45 -9.93
CA SER A 45 7.09 -8.55 -10.82
C SER A 45 8.59 -8.89 -10.77
N GLY A 46 8.91 -10.18 -10.82
CA GLY A 46 10.28 -10.67 -10.97
C GLY A 46 10.72 -10.80 -12.44
N ASP A 47 9.77 -10.89 -13.38
CA ASP A 47 10.03 -11.20 -14.80
C ASP A 47 9.41 -10.20 -15.79
N ASP A 48 8.82 -9.11 -15.30
CA ASP A 48 8.12 -8.07 -16.08
C ASP A 48 6.88 -8.59 -16.87
N ALA A 49 6.46 -9.82 -16.63
CA ALA A 49 5.35 -10.46 -17.31
C ALA A 49 4.24 -10.94 -16.37
N ASN A 50 4.62 -11.43 -15.21
CA ASN A 50 3.71 -11.95 -14.19
C ASN A 50 3.78 -11.07 -12.94
N TRP A 51 2.64 -10.49 -12.56
CA TRP A 51 2.57 -9.45 -11.55
C TRP A 51 1.74 -9.86 -10.33
N VAL A 52 2.18 -9.45 -9.15
CA VAL A 52 1.38 -9.44 -7.92
C VAL A 52 0.82 -8.04 -7.74
N LEU A 53 -0.50 -7.95 -7.58
CA LEU A 53 -1.19 -6.73 -7.19
C LEU A 53 -1.23 -6.66 -5.65
N PHE A 54 -0.61 -5.65 -5.04
CA PHE A 54 -0.74 -5.39 -3.61
C PHE A 54 -1.86 -4.38 -3.38
N ASN A 55 -2.87 -4.80 -2.63
CA ASN A 55 -4.13 -4.10 -2.38
C ASN A 55 -4.96 -3.87 -3.65
N ALA A 56 -6.24 -4.11 -3.56
CA ALA A 56 -7.21 -3.82 -4.62
C ALA A 56 -8.02 -2.58 -4.21
N SER A 57 -7.49 -1.39 -4.53
CA SER A 57 -8.11 -0.13 -4.15
C SER A 57 -9.45 0.11 -4.86
N PRO A 58 -10.32 0.99 -4.36
CA PRO A 58 -11.54 1.39 -5.07
C PRO A 58 -11.28 1.93 -6.48
N ASP A 59 -10.06 2.45 -6.73
CA ASP A 59 -9.63 3.04 -8.00
C ASP A 59 -9.03 2.03 -8.98
N ILE A 60 -9.09 0.73 -8.67
CA ILE A 60 -8.38 -0.35 -9.40
C ILE A 60 -8.63 -0.31 -10.92
N LEU A 61 -9.82 0.03 -11.38
CA LEU A 61 -10.10 0.09 -12.84
C LEU A 61 -9.35 1.23 -13.53
N GLN A 62 -9.18 2.37 -12.85
CA GLN A 62 -8.36 3.48 -13.35
C GLN A 62 -6.88 3.08 -13.32
N GLN A 63 -6.42 2.46 -12.25
CA GLN A 63 -5.07 1.97 -12.08
C GLN A 63 -4.70 0.93 -13.14
N ILE A 64 -5.57 -0.04 -13.42
CA ILE A 64 -5.38 -1.01 -14.51
C ILE A 64 -5.29 -0.29 -15.87
N LYS A 65 -6.14 0.71 -16.14
CA LYS A 65 -6.12 1.44 -17.41
C LYS A 65 -4.85 2.24 -17.62
N SER A 66 -4.26 2.80 -16.55
CA SER A 66 -3.03 3.60 -16.62
C SER A 66 -1.77 2.76 -16.76
N PHE A 67 -1.79 1.48 -16.39
CA PHE A 67 -0.61 0.61 -16.43
C PHE A 67 -0.69 -0.38 -17.60
N ALA A 68 0.10 -0.12 -18.65
CA ALA A 68 0.06 -0.89 -19.90
C ALA A 68 0.30 -2.40 -19.72
N LYS A 69 1.09 -2.80 -18.70
CA LYS A 69 1.37 -4.22 -18.41
C LYS A 69 0.14 -4.99 -17.91
N PHE A 70 -0.85 -4.30 -17.36
CA PHE A 70 -2.10 -4.91 -16.90
C PHE A 70 -3.17 -5.02 -17.97
N GLN A 71 -2.95 -4.37 -19.13
CA GLN A 71 -3.90 -4.45 -20.24
C GLN A 71 -3.91 -5.86 -20.85
N PRO A 72 -5.07 -6.34 -21.33
CA PRO A 72 -5.17 -7.64 -22.00
C PRO A 72 -4.22 -7.75 -23.19
N ASN A 73 -3.49 -8.87 -23.27
CA ASN A 73 -2.66 -9.16 -24.43
C ASN A 73 -3.51 -9.90 -25.51
N PRO A 74 -3.82 -9.25 -26.63
CA PRO A 74 -4.71 -9.83 -27.64
C PRO A 74 -4.16 -11.10 -28.32
N VAL A 75 -2.86 -11.35 -28.20
CA VAL A 75 -2.22 -12.57 -28.73
C VAL A 75 -2.45 -13.76 -27.80
N GLN A 76 -2.66 -13.53 -26.50
CA GLN A 76 -2.82 -14.60 -25.50
C GLN A 76 -4.27 -15.07 -25.39
N ALA A 77 -5.22 -14.15 -25.18
CA ALA A 77 -6.64 -14.50 -25.05
C ALA A 77 -7.55 -13.29 -25.29
N LEU A 78 -8.84 -13.56 -25.54
CA LEU A 78 -9.88 -12.52 -25.66
C LEU A 78 -10.06 -11.74 -24.33
N ARG A 79 -9.91 -12.42 -23.19
CA ARG A 79 -9.89 -11.82 -21.85
C ARG A 79 -8.66 -12.35 -21.14
N ASP A 80 -7.77 -11.47 -20.73
CA ASP A 80 -6.50 -11.77 -20.10
C ASP A 80 -6.08 -10.65 -19.15
N THR A 81 -5.17 -10.95 -18.25
CA THR A 81 -4.47 -10.00 -17.37
C THR A 81 -3.11 -10.56 -16.98
N ALA A 82 -2.15 -9.69 -16.73
CA ALA A 82 -0.86 -10.06 -16.17
C ALA A 82 -0.89 -10.21 -14.63
N ILE A 83 -2.01 -9.88 -13.98
CA ILE A 83 -2.17 -10.06 -12.52
C ILE A 83 -2.33 -11.55 -12.24
N ARG A 84 -1.34 -12.16 -11.58
CA ARG A 84 -1.33 -13.58 -11.21
C ARG A 84 -1.79 -13.83 -9.79
N ALA A 85 -1.56 -12.87 -8.90
CA ALA A 85 -1.98 -12.93 -7.52
C ALA A 85 -2.35 -11.53 -7.01
N ILE A 86 -3.24 -11.49 -6.02
CA ILE A 86 -3.60 -10.29 -5.26
C ILE A 86 -3.17 -10.53 -3.84
N PHE A 87 -2.35 -9.62 -3.29
CA PHE A 87 -1.92 -9.65 -1.91
C PHE A 87 -2.58 -8.51 -1.13
N LEU A 88 -3.31 -8.84 -0.07
CA LEU A 88 -3.89 -7.84 0.83
C LEU A 88 -3.06 -7.76 2.11
N ILE A 89 -2.63 -6.56 2.46
CA ILE A 89 -1.87 -6.31 3.69
C ILE A 89 -2.76 -6.19 4.93
N ASP A 90 -4.01 -5.83 4.73
CA ASP A 90 -5.07 -5.67 5.74
C ASP A 90 -6.44 -5.75 5.09
N ALA A 91 -7.51 -5.56 5.87
CA ALA A 91 -8.88 -5.58 5.40
C ALA A 91 -9.49 -4.17 5.24
N GLN A 92 -8.71 -3.09 5.22
CA GLN A 92 -9.23 -1.73 5.07
C GLN A 92 -9.99 -1.57 3.74
N ILE A 93 -11.01 -0.72 3.73
CA ILE A 93 -11.88 -0.52 2.56
C ILE A 93 -11.10 -0.01 1.34
N ASP A 94 -10.16 0.89 1.56
CA ASP A 94 -9.30 1.44 0.51
C ASP A 94 -8.29 0.42 -0.05
N HIS A 95 -8.12 -0.73 0.60
CA HIS A 95 -7.26 -1.82 0.15
C HIS A 95 -8.03 -3.01 -0.45
N THR A 96 -9.36 -3.09 -0.26
CA THR A 96 -10.12 -4.30 -0.58
C THR A 96 -11.33 -4.08 -1.50
N THR A 97 -11.90 -2.87 -1.56
CA THR A 97 -13.16 -2.61 -2.31
C THR A 97 -13.02 -2.89 -3.81
N GLY A 98 -11.83 -2.70 -4.37
CA GLY A 98 -11.54 -2.96 -5.79
C GLY A 98 -11.73 -4.42 -6.19
N LEU A 99 -11.73 -5.36 -5.25
CA LEU A 99 -12.03 -6.77 -5.53
C LEU A 99 -13.38 -6.94 -6.22
N TYR A 100 -14.41 -6.16 -5.86
CA TYR A 100 -15.71 -6.17 -6.55
C TYR A 100 -15.59 -5.85 -8.05
N MET A 101 -14.63 -5.01 -8.41
CA MET A 101 -14.43 -4.58 -9.80
C MET A 101 -13.75 -5.65 -10.65
N LEU A 102 -13.08 -6.61 -10.02
CA LEU A 102 -12.39 -7.72 -10.68
C LEU A 102 -13.28 -8.95 -10.90
N ARG A 103 -14.56 -8.90 -10.50
CA ARG A 103 -15.53 -10.01 -10.58
C ARG A 103 -15.72 -10.63 -11.97
N GLU A 104 -15.36 -9.92 -13.05
CA GLU A 104 -15.45 -10.40 -14.43
C GLU A 104 -14.25 -11.28 -14.84
N HIS A 105 -13.34 -11.58 -13.92
CA HIS A 105 -12.24 -12.51 -14.18
C HIS A 105 -12.79 -13.90 -14.54
N ARG A 106 -12.11 -14.64 -15.42
CA ARG A 106 -12.61 -15.94 -15.94
C ARG A 106 -12.32 -17.11 -15.02
N GLN A 107 -11.36 -16.98 -14.15
CA GLN A 107 -10.96 -17.97 -13.16
C GLN A 107 -11.14 -17.35 -11.76
N PRO A 108 -11.17 -18.13 -10.69
CA PRO A 108 -11.08 -17.59 -9.35
C PRO A 108 -9.83 -16.68 -9.22
N LEU A 109 -9.97 -15.60 -8.45
CA LEU A 109 -8.83 -14.72 -8.14
C LEU A 109 -7.93 -15.42 -7.12
N GLU A 110 -6.65 -15.49 -7.40
CA GLU A 110 -5.63 -15.99 -6.44
C GLU A 110 -5.39 -14.93 -5.38
N LEU A 111 -5.99 -15.08 -4.20
CA LEU A 111 -5.98 -14.09 -3.12
C LEU A 111 -5.09 -14.56 -1.97
N TRP A 112 -4.09 -13.75 -1.65
CA TRP A 112 -3.14 -13.97 -0.56
C TRP A 112 -3.40 -12.94 0.53
N CYS A 113 -3.80 -13.38 1.71
CA CYS A 113 -3.93 -12.55 2.91
C CYS A 113 -3.89 -13.43 4.16
N HIS A 114 -3.54 -12.83 5.30
CA HIS A 114 -3.58 -13.52 6.58
C HIS A 114 -5.01 -13.94 6.95
N ALA A 115 -5.15 -15.02 7.73
CA ALA A 115 -6.46 -15.56 8.12
C ALA A 115 -7.40 -14.51 8.75
N LEU A 116 -6.87 -13.59 9.57
CA LEU A 116 -7.68 -12.52 10.19
C LEU A 116 -8.26 -11.55 9.15
N VAL A 117 -7.49 -11.21 8.12
CA VAL A 117 -7.96 -10.39 6.99
C VAL A 117 -9.04 -11.13 6.21
N HIS A 118 -8.84 -12.43 5.94
CA HIS A 118 -9.87 -13.27 5.31
C HIS A 118 -11.16 -13.28 6.12
N ASP A 119 -11.08 -13.50 7.44
CA ASP A 119 -12.25 -13.55 8.31
C ASP A 119 -13.03 -12.23 8.31
N ASP A 120 -12.35 -11.09 8.33
CA ASP A 120 -12.97 -9.77 8.19
C ASP A 120 -13.70 -9.63 6.85
N LEU A 121 -13.14 -10.20 5.76
CA LEU A 121 -13.69 -10.09 4.40
C LEU A 121 -14.79 -11.14 4.10
N VAL A 122 -15.05 -12.07 4.99
CA VAL A 122 -16.22 -12.97 4.93
C VAL A 122 -17.30 -12.62 5.95
N THR A 123 -16.99 -11.79 6.96
CA THR A 123 -17.93 -11.44 8.04
C THR A 123 -18.30 -9.94 8.03
N GLY A 124 -17.41 -9.07 8.46
CA GLY A 124 -17.68 -7.64 8.64
C GLY A 124 -17.84 -6.86 7.31
N ASN A 125 -17.04 -7.21 6.31
CA ASN A 125 -17.17 -6.73 4.92
C ASN A 125 -17.18 -7.92 3.96
N PRO A 126 -18.31 -8.58 3.72
CA PRO A 126 -18.37 -9.90 3.11
C PRO A 126 -18.12 -9.89 1.58
N VAL A 127 -17.07 -9.19 1.13
CA VAL A 127 -16.70 -9.08 -0.28
C VAL A 127 -16.40 -10.44 -0.91
N LEU A 128 -15.77 -11.35 -0.15
CA LEU A 128 -15.41 -12.68 -0.66
C LEU A 128 -16.66 -13.53 -0.86
N ASN A 129 -17.67 -13.42 0.03
CA ASN A 129 -18.95 -14.12 -0.12
C ASN A 129 -19.70 -13.63 -1.38
N VAL A 130 -19.63 -12.33 -1.69
CA VAL A 130 -20.24 -11.78 -2.90
C VAL A 130 -19.52 -12.32 -4.14
N LEU A 131 -18.17 -12.30 -4.14
CA LEU A 131 -17.38 -12.78 -5.27
C LEU A 131 -17.55 -14.27 -5.56
N ALA A 132 -17.94 -15.08 -4.57
CA ALA A 132 -18.27 -16.49 -4.77
C ALA A 132 -19.44 -16.70 -5.76
N HIS A 133 -20.30 -15.70 -5.98
CA HIS A 133 -21.37 -15.72 -6.98
C HIS A 133 -20.92 -15.29 -8.39
N TYR A 134 -19.65 -14.88 -8.55
CA TYR A 134 -19.04 -14.41 -9.80
C TYR A 134 -17.83 -15.27 -10.18
N CYS A 135 -16.64 -14.68 -10.25
CA CYS A 135 -15.41 -15.42 -10.57
C CYS A 135 -14.95 -16.37 -9.45
N GLY A 136 -15.33 -16.07 -8.20
CA GLY A 136 -14.82 -16.81 -7.04
C GLY A 136 -13.41 -16.38 -6.61
N ILE A 137 -12.96 -16.99 -5.51
CA ILE A 137 -11.64 -16.73 -4.91
C ILE A 137 -10.99 -18.08 -4.58
N HIS A 138 -9.69 -18.20 -4.89
CA HIS A 138 -8.81 -19.17 -4.26
C HIS A 138 -8.00 -18.42 -3.19
N TRP A 139 -8.32 -18.64 -1.94
CA TRP A 139 -7.63 -18.02 -0.83
C TRP A 139 -6.41 -18.84 -0.41
N HIS A 140 -5.30 -18.12 -0.22
CA HIS A 140 -4.04 -18.63 0.31
C HIS A 140 -3.74 -17.90 1.61
N ASP A 141 -3.64 -18.67 2.71
CA ASP A 141 -3.26 -18.09 4.01
C ASP A 141 -1.79 -17.63 3.98
N VAL A 142 -1.58 -16.39 4.40
CA VAL A 142 -0.25 -15.78 4.48
C VAL A 142 0.35 -16.06 5.86
N PRO A 143 1.39 -16.90 5.95
CA PRO A 143 1.99 -17.24 7.23
C PRO A 143 2.87 -16.10 7.76
N LEU A 144 2.81 -15.85 9.07
CA LEU A 144 3.71 -14.94 9.77
C LEU A 144 5.00 -15.68 10.22
N THR A 145 5.67 -16.33 9.29
CA THR A 145 6.88 -17.13 9.57
C THR A 145 8.10 -16.54 8.87
N GLN A 146 9.27 -16.66 9.50
CA GLN A 146 10.53 -16.17 8.93
C GLN A 146 10.97 -16.91 7.65
N SER A 147 10.46 -18.13 7.40
CA SER A 147 10.78 -18.88 6.19
C SER A 147 10.20 -18.27 4.92
N GLY A 148 9.15 -17.44 5.06
CA GLY A 148 8.46 -16.86 3.93
C GLY A 148 7.80 -17.89 3.01
N PHE A 149 7.40 -17.45 1.81
CA PHE A 149 6.70 -18.26 0.81
C PHE A 149 6.94 -17.73 -0.60
N ALA A 150 6.67 -18.56 -1.60
CA ALA A 150 6.58 -18.18 -3.01
C ALA A 150 5.12 -18.28 -3.46
N MET A 151 4.73 -17.51 -4.47
CA MET A 151 3.40 -17.56 -5.07
C MET A 151 3.45 -18.27 -6.41
N ASP A 152 2.55 -19.22 -6.61
CA ASP A 152 2.43 -19.89 -7.90
C ASP A 152 2.08 -18.90 -9.02
N GLY A 153 2.74 -19.04 -10.16
CA GLY A 153 2.58 -18.13 -11.29
C GLY A 153 3.33 -16.78 -11.17
N VAL A 154 4.09 -16.58 -10.09
CA VAL A 154 4.91 -15.36 -9.86
C VAL A 154 6.37 -15.76 -9.69
N PRO A 155 7.11 -16.03 -10.79
CA PRO A 155 8.48 -16.50 -10.70
C PRO A 155 9.45 -15.43 -10.23
N GLY A 156 10.53 -15.86 -9.60
CA GLY A 156 11.66 -15.00 -9.22
C GLY A 156 11.45 -14.16 -7.96
N LEU A 157 10.33 -14.28 -7.27
CA LEU A 157 10.06 -13.53 -6.04
C LEU A 157 9.82 -14.46 -4.85
N HIS A 158 10.34 -14.06 -3.69
CA HIS A 158 10.10 -14.70 -2.41
C HIS A 158 9.57 -13.67 -1.41
N PHE A 159 8.52 -14.02 -0.68
CA PHE A 159 7.76 -13.11 0.18
C PHE A 159 7.89 -13.53 1.65
N THR A 160 8.02 -12.57 2.54
CA THR A 160 7.94 -12.78 3.99
C THR A 160 7.04 -11.73 4.59
N ALA A 161 5.93 -12.15 5.19
CA ALA A 161 5.01 -11.26 5.88
C ALA A 161 5.43 -11.08 7.34
N LEU A 162 5.31 -9.86 7.83
CA LEU A 162 5.65 -9.44 9.18
C LEU A 162 4.43 -8.77 9.81
N PRO A 163 4.01 -9.13 11.04
CA PRO A 163 2.92 -8.43 11.70
C PRO A 163 3.31 -6.98 11.97
N LEU A 164 2.35 -6.07 11.80
CA LEU A 164 2.51 -4.65 12.09
C LEU A 164 1.53 -4.22 13.18
N ILE A 165 1.96 -3.34 14.07
CA ILE A 165 1.04 -2.63 14.95
C ILE A 165 0.37 -1.52 14.15
N SER A 166 -0.92 -1.68 13.89
CA SER A 166 -1.83 -0.71 13.30
C SER A 166 -3.27 -1.06 13.68
N ASN A 167 -4.24 -0.27 13.24
CA ASN A 167 -5.64 -0.52 13.55
C ASN A 167 -6.27 -1.53 12.58
N ALA A 168 -7.00 -2.50 13.11
CA ALA A 168 -7.96 -3.29 12.31
C ALA A 168 -9.08 -2.36 11.77
N PRO A 169 -9.78 -2.71 10.67
CA PRO A 169 -10.86 -1.89 10.15
C PRO A 169 -12.02 -1.72 11.14
N PRO A 170 -12.84 -0.65 11.01
CA PRO A 170 -13.94 -0.37 11.96
C PRO A 170 -14.97 -1.49 12.11
N TYR A 171 -15.11 -2.35 11.11
CA TYR A 171 -16.05 -3.47 11.10
C TYR A 171 -15.44 -4.79 11.61
N SER A 172 -14.12 -4.80 11.89
CA SER A 172 -13.46 -5.96 12.46
C SER A 172 -13.82 -6.14 13.93
N PRO A 173 -14.02 -7.39 14.41
CA PRO A 173 -14.13 -7.66 15.84
C PRO A 173 -12.86 -7.31 16.62
N HIS A 174 -11.73 -7.18 15.92
CA HIS A 174 -10.43 -6.83 16.51
C HIS A 174 -10.16 -5.31 16.57
N ARG A 175 -11.14 -4.47 16.18
CA ARG A 175 -10.97 -3.01 16.11
C ARG A 175 -10.34 -2.40 17.35
N ASP A 176 -10.81 -2.81 18.52
CA ASP A 176 -10.38 -2.25 19.82
C ASP A 176 -9.22 -3.04 20.45
N GLN A 177 -8.87 -4.19 19.88
CA GLN A 177 -7.78 -5.07 20.32
C GLN A 177 -7.12 -5.73 19.10
N PRO A 178 -6.35 -4.97 18.29
CA PRO A 178 -5.70 -5.48 17.11
C PRO A 178 -4.80 -6.68 17.42
N GLN A 179 -4.84 -7.67 16.52
CA GLN A 179 -4.10 -8.90 16.64
C GLN A 179 -2.95 -8.95 15.61
N PRO A 180 -1.85 -9.67 15.89
CA PRO A 180 -0.82 -9.93 14.88
C PRO A 180 -1.42 -10.61 13.65
N GLY A 181 -1.33 -9.94 12.49
CA GLY A 181 -1.92 -10.40 11.23
C GLY A 181 -3.13 -9.60 10.75
N ASP A 182 -3.74 -8.73 11.59
CA ASP A 182 -4.73 -7.75 11.11
C ASP A 182 -4.11 -6.77 10.11
N ASN A 183 -2.83 -6.47 10.29
CA ASN A 183 -2.02 -5.65 9.40
C ASN A 183 -0.65 -6.30 9.22
N VAL A 184 -0.15 -6.35 8.00
CA VAL A 184 1.17 -6.93 7.69
C VAL A 184 2.02 -6.01 6.83
N GLY A 185 3.31 -5.97 7.13
CA GLY A 185 4.33 -5.51 6.18
C GLY A 185 4.89 -6.71 5.42
N VAL A 186 5.49 -6.46 4.27
CA VAL A 186 6.01 -7.54 3.41
C VAL A 186 7.42 -7.23 2.98
N THR A 187 8.34 -8.17 3.22
CA THR A 187 9.63 -8.20 2.57
C THR A 187 9.52 -9.04 1.30
N VAL A 188 9.97 -8.49 0.18
CA VAL A 188 10.01 -9.17 -1.13
C VAL A 188 11.44 -9.25 -1.60
N VAL A 189 11.93 -10.46 -1.83
CA VAL A 189 13.28 -10.73 -2.32
C VAL A 189 13.21 -11.18 -3.78
N ASP A 190 13.95 -10.52 -4.65
CA ASP A 190 14.23 -11.02 -5.98
C ASP A 190 15.30 -12.14 -5.88
N THR A 191 14.89 -13.35 -6.19
CA THR A 191 15.77 -14.54 -6.03
C THR A 191 16.93 -14.59 -7.03
N GLN A 192 16.90 -13.77 -8.09
CA GLN A 192 17.98 -13.70 -9.08
C GLN A 192 19.03 -12.65 -8.72
N SER A 193 18.59 -11.44 -8.35
CA SER A 193 19.50 -10.34 -8.00
C SER A 193 19.86 -10.30 -6.52
N GLY A 194 19.09 -10.95 -5.66
CA GLY A 194 19.16 -10.84 -4.20
C GLY A 194 18.64 -9.51 -3.65
N LYS A 195 18.11 -8.63 -4.50
CA LYS A 195 17.58 -7.34 -4.10
C LYS A 195 16.29 -7.46 -3.30
N THR A 196 16.14 -6.59 -2.31
CA THR A 196 15.06 -6.68 -1.32
C THR A 196 14.28 -5.38 -1.24
N LEU A 197 12.95 -5.49 -1.35
CA LEU A 197 11.97 -4.45 -1.01
C LEU A 197 11.37 -4.75 0.36
N PHE A 198 11.23 -3.73 1.21
CA PHE A 198 10.30 -3.76 2.35
C PHE A 198 9.12 -2.83 2.07
N TYR A 199 7.90 -3.35 2.12
CA TYR A 199 6.64 -2.64 1.85
C TYR A 199 5.74 -2.64 3.08
N ALA A 200 5.40 -1.46 3.61
CA ALA A 200 4.53 -1.27 4.76
C ALA A 200 3.82 0.10 4.68
N PRO A 201 2.73 0.22 3.90
CA PRO A 201 2.03 1.51 3.69
C PRO A 201 1.19 1.95 4.90
N GLY A 202 0.93 1.06 5.87
CA GLY A 202 0.26 1.35 7.13
C GLY A 202 1.09 0.83 8.29
N LEU A 203 1.77 1.72 9.04
CA LEU A 203 2.66 1.38 10.15
C LEU A 203 2.40 2.32 11.33
N GLY A 204 1.84 1.80 12.43
CA GLY A 204 1.54 2.58 13.63
C GLY A 204 2.72 2.72 14.60
N GLU A 205 3.55 1.69 14.71
CA GLU A 205 4.71 1.66 15.60
C GLU A 205 5.91 1.00 14.95
N MET A 206 7.11 1.46 15.30
CA MET A 206 8.36 0.86 14.84
C MET A 206 8.81 -0.22 15.83
N GLU A 207 8.46 -1.46 15.54
CA GLU A 207 8.89 -2.62 16.32
C GLU A 207 10.28 -3.10 15.89
N ALA A 208 10.96 -3.84 16.76
CA ALA A 208 12.33 -4.30 16.50
C ALA A 208 12.46 -5.17 15.23
N HIS A 209 11.47 -6.03 14.96
CA HIS A 209 11.47 -6.89 13.77
C HIS A 209 11.18 -6.11 12.48
N VAL A 210 10.34 -5.07 12.55
CA VAL A 210 10.07 -4.13 11.44
C VAL A 210 11.33 -3.35 11.12
N TRP A 211 11.99 -2.81 12.14
CA TRP A 211 13.25 -2.10 11.98
C TRP A 211 14.35 -2.97 11.35
N ALA A 212 14.49 -4.21 11.81
CA ALA A 212 15.43 -5.16 11.24
C ALA A 212 15.15 -5.43 9.75
N ALA A 213 13.88 -5.55 9.35
CA ALA A 213 13.50 -5.72 7.96
C ALA A 213 13.83 -4.49 7.11
N MET A 214 13.58 -3.28 7.63
CA MET A 214 13.94 -2.03 6.95
C MET A 214 15.46 -1.90 6.76
N GLN A 215 16.25 -2.27 7.76
CA GLN A 215 17.72 -2.23 7.69
C GLN A 215 18.29 -3.22 6.66
N ALA A 216 17.63 -4.35 6.44
CA ALA A 216 18.05 -5.36 5.48
C ALA A 216 17.62 -5.05 4.03
N ALA A 217 16.73 -4.07 3.82
CA ALA A 217 16.16 -3.78 2.52
C ALA A 217 17.04 -2.85 1.67
N ASP A 218 17.09 -3.10 0.35
CA ASP A 218 17.66 -2.17 -0.63
C ASP A 218 16.72 -1.00 -0.92
N CYS A 219 15.41 -1.23 -0.78
CA CYS A 219 14.38 -0.22 -0.91
C CYS A 219 13.32 -0.38 0.19
N VAL A 220 12.94 0.72 0.82
CA VAL A 220 11.80 0.77 1.73
C VAL A 220 10.71 1.65 1.11
N LEU A 221 9.49 1.11 1.03
CA LEU A 221 8.30 1.79 0.57
C LEU A 221 7.30 1.77 1.73
N VAL A 222 7.28 2.84 2.53
CA VAL A 222 6.67 2.84 3.86
C VAL A 222 5.66 3.97 4.04
N ASP A 223 4.93 3.89 5.14
CA ASP A 223 3.85 4.79 5.54
C ASP A 223 4.26 6.27 5.48
N GLY A 224 3.52 7.05 4.71
CA GLY A 224 3.65 8.49 4.54
C GLY A 224 2.39 9.26 4.89
N THR A 225 1.45 8.66 5.63
CA THR A 225 0.07 9.13 5.77
C THR A 225 -0.03 10.56 6.28
N LEU A 226 0.57 10.89 7.42
CA LEU A 226 0.45 12.22 8.02
C LEU A 226 1.82 12.81 8.39
N TRP A 227 1.99 14.13 8.22
CA TRP A 227 3.23 14.82 8.53
C TRP A 227 3.46 14.94 10.04
N THR A 228 2.47 15.43 10.79
CA THR A 228 2.50 15.54 12.25
C THR A 228 1.45 14.67 12.90
N ASP A 229 1.64 14.34 14.18
CA ASP A 229 0.68 13.50 14.92
C ASP A 229 -0.70 14.19 15.05
N ASP A 230 -0.72 15.49 15.18
CA ASP A 230 -1.94 16.31 15.36
C ASP A 230 -2.47 16.97 14.07
N GLU A 231 -1.96 16.60 12.88
CA GLU A 231 -2.31 17.22 11.59
C GLU A 231 -3.81 17.30 11.37
N MET A 232 -4.52 16.20 11.57
CA MET A 232 -5.97 16.11 11.35
C MET A 232 -6.77 16.96 12.36
N ILE A 233 -6.27 17.04 13.60
CA ILE A 233 -6.88 17.85 14.67
C ILE A 233 -6.69 19.33 14.36
N THR A 234 -5.47 19.73 14.03
CA THR A 234 -5.12 21.12 13.71
C THR A 234 -5.91 21.65 12.52
N LEU A 235 -6.18 20.81 11.52
CA LEU A 235 -7.01 21.17 10.36
C LEU A 235 -8.52 21.07 10.62
N GLY A 236 -8.94 20.57 11.77
CA GLY A 236 -10.36 20.34 12.07
C GLY A 236 -10.99 19.23 11.21
N ALA A 237 -10.19 18.37 10.62
CA ALA A 237 -10.64 17.29 9.74
C ALA A 237 -11.00 16.00 10.51
N SER A 238 -10.40 15.78 11.67
CA SER A 238 -10.69 14.66 12.59
C SER A 238 -10.34 15.04 14.02
N GLY A 239 -10.93 14.36 15.01
CA GLY A 239 -10.53 14.45 16.44
C GLY A 239 -9.43 13.47 16.83
N LYS A 240 -8.83 12.73 15.88
CA LYS A 240 -7.83 11.68 16.15
C LYS A 240 -6.44 12.12 15.72
N THR A 241 -5.43 11.68 16.49
CA THR A 241 -4.02 11.82 16.09
C THR A 241 -3.65 10.77 15.03
N SER A 242 -2.50 10.95 14.39
CA SER A 242 -1.91 9.97 13.46
C SER A 242 -1.80 8.59 14.10
N ARG A 243 -1.20 8.53 15.28
CA ARG A 243 -1.02 7.28 16.05
C ARG A 243 -2.36 6.64 16.43
N ALA A 244 -3.36 7.44 16.83
CA ALA A 244 -4.70 6.93 17.13
C ALA A 244 -5.42 6.38 15.88
N MET A 245 -4.99 6.77 14.68
CA MET A 245 -5.46 6.23 13.41
C MET A 245 -4.65 5.02 12.93
N GLY A 246 -3.59 4.62 13.64
CA GLY A 246 -2.74 3.49 13.30
C GLY A 246 -1.58 3.83 12.36
N HIS A 247 -1.16 5.11 12.30
CA HIS A 247 -0.09 5.59 11.44
C HIS A 247 1.00 6.31 12.23
N LEU A 248 2.26 5.97 11.98
CA LEU A 248 3.40 6.68 12.53
C LEU A 248 3.54 8.04 11.84
N PRO A 249 3.50 9.20 12.56
CA PRO A 249 3.69 10.49 11.92
C PRO A 249 5.09 10.60 11.31
N GLN A 250 5.22 11.40 10.26
CA GLN A 250 6.51 11.56 9.59
C GLN A 250 7.51 12.33 10.45
N SER A 251 7.09 13.44 11.04
CA SER A 251 7.91 14.34 11.85
C SER A 251 7.63 14.20 13.34
N GLY A 252 8.47 14.87 14.15
CA GLY A 252 8.41 14.83 15.61
C GLY A 252 9.20 13.66 16.21
N ALA A 253 9.28 13.63 17.53
CA ALA A 253 10.04 12.63 18.26
C ALA A 253 9.52 11.21 18.00
N GLY A 254 10.41 10.31 17.61
CA GLY A 254 10.09 8.93 17.22
C GLY A 254 9.25 8.82 15.95
N GLY A 255 9.24 9.86 15.10
CA GLY A 255 8.57 9.84 13.80
C GLY A 255 9.35 9.06 12.74
N MET A 256 8.71 8.78 11.61
CA MET A 256 9.27 7.97 10.52
C MET A 256 10.62 8.52 10.02
N LEU A 257 10.77 9.85 9.95
CA LEU A 257 12.00 10.48 9.44
C LEU A 257 13.22 10.16 10.30
N GLU A 258 13.07 10.06 11.62
CA GLU A 258 14.18 9.68 12.51
C GLU A 258 14.68 8.26 12.24
N TRP A 259 13.79 7.35 11.83
CA TRP A 259 14.13 5.98 11.45
C TRP A 259 14.76 5.93 10.05
N LEU A 260 14.18 6.64 9.09
CA LEU A 260 14.70 6.67 7.72
C LEU A 260 16.10 7.31 7.65
N ASP A 261 16.41 8.28 8.49
CA ASP A 261 17.73 8.91 8.56
C ASP A 261 18.83 7.94 9.04
N GLN A 262 18.47 6.90 9.81
CA GLN A 262 19.40 5.88 10.29
C GLN A 262 19.69 4.79 9.26
N LEU A 263 18.90 4.69 8.19
CA LEU A 263 19.16 3.73 7.13
C LEU A 263 20.37 4.16 6.27
N PRO A 264 21.11 3.19 5.71
CA PRO A 264 22.21 3.47 4.80
C PRO A 264 21.81 4.42 3.65
N SER A 265 22.74 5.21 3.16
CA SER A 265 22.50 6.07 2.00
C SER A 265 22.26 5.28 0.71
N SER A 266 22.67 4.02 0.67
CA SER A 266 22.39 3.09 -0.43
C SER A 266 20.95 2.56 -0.43
N THR A 267 20.24 2.62 0.70
CA THR A 267 18.83 2.22 0.78
C THR A 267 17.95 3.30 0.14
N ARG A 268 17.18 2.94 -0.87
CA ARG A 268 16.17 3.83 -1.45
C ARG A 268 14.98 3.96 -0.49
N LYS A 269 14.60 5.20 -0.16
CA LYS A 269 13.63 5.53 0.89
C LYS A 269 12.45 6.25 0.26
N ILE A 270 11.27 5.63 0.27
CA ILE A 270 10.08 6.15 -0.42
C ILE A 270 8.90 6.14 0.53
N LEU A 271 8.19 7.26 0.63
CA LEU A 271 6.91 7.37 1.35
C LEU A 271 5.75 7.11 0.39
N ILE A 272 4.77 6.33 0.84
CA ILE A 272 3.52 6.01 0.13
C ILE A 272 2.33 6.19 1.07
N HIS A 273 1.11 6.04 0.56
CA HIS A 273 -0.13 6.15 1.36
C HIS A 273 -0.31 7.55 1.95
N ILE A 274 -0.12 8.58 1.12
CA ILE A 274 -0.11 9.98 1.55
C ILE A 274 -1.55 10.48 1.73
N ASN A 275 -1.88 10.98 2.92
CA ASN A 275 -3.22 11.54 3.16
C ASN A 275 -3.43 12.87 2.41
N ASN A 276 -4.67 13.15 2.03
CA ASN A 276 -5.03 14.36 1.30
C ASN A 276 -4.71 15.68 2.04
N THR A 277 -4.56 15.64 3.36
CA THR A 277 -4.17 16.79 4.20
C THR A 277 -2.67 17.02 4.28
N ASN A 278 -1.88 15.97 4.00
CA ASN A 278 -0.43 15.99 4.21
C ASN A 278 0.26 17.02 3.30
N PRO A 279 1.07 17.95 3.85
CA PRO A 279 1.78 18.95 3.05
C PRO A 279 2.77 18.35 2.04
N LEU A 280 3.13 17.06 2.13
CA LEU A 280 3.97 16.38 1.16
C LEU A 280 3.35 16.28 -0.23
N LEU A 281 2.05 16.45 -0.38
CA LEU A 281 1.37 16.48 -1.68
C LEU A 281 1.75 17.70 -2.51
N ASP A 282 2.01 18.84 -1.87
CA ASP A 282 2.47 20.04 -2.53
C ASP A 282 3.98 19.95 -2.79
N ALA A 283 4.36 19.87 -4.08
CA ALA A 283 5.76 19.76 -4.50
C ALA A 283 6.61 20.99 -4.10
N SER A 284 5.99 22.14 -3.80
CA SER A 284 6.65 23.37 -3.38
C SER A 284 6.71 23.54 -1.85
N SER A 285 6.15 22.62 -1.07
CA SER A 285 6.11 22.75 0.38
C SER A 285 7.49 22.66 1.03
N PRO A 286 7.71 23.36 2.17
CA PRO A 286 8.93 23.21 2.95
C PRO A 286 9.22 21.75 3.37
N GLN A 287 8.17 20.99 3.66
CA GLN A 287 8.26 19.58 4.03
C GLN A 287 8.78 18.73 2.88
N ARG A 288 8.33 19.01 1.64
CA ARG A 288 8.82 18.33 0.45
C ARG A 288 10.31 18.62 0.21
N HIS A 289 10.73 19.87 0.41
CA HIS A 289 12.14 20.26 0.33
C HIS A 289 12.98 19.62 1.44
N GLU A 290 12.41 19.43 2.64
CA GLU A 290 13.07 18.71 3.73
C GLU A 290 13.36 17.25 3.34
N LEU A 291 12.36 16.53 2.79
CA LEU A 291 12.55 15.15 2.34
C LEU A 291 13.65 15.04 1.26
N THR A 292 13.66 15.96 0.30
CA THR A 292 14.70 15.99 -0.75
C THR A 292 16.09 16.10 -0.16
N ARG A 293 16.29 16.96 0.86
CA ARG A 293 17.59 17.11 1.53
C ARG A 293 18.01 15.86 2.32
N ARG A 294 17.04 15.05 2.77
CA ARG A 294 17.27 13.77 3.48
C ARG A 294 17.41 12.58 2.52
N GLY A 295 17.26 12.78 1.20
CA GLY A 295 17.27 11.70 0.22
C GLY A 295 16.06 10.76 0.36
N ILE A 296 14.90 11.30 0.77
CA ILE A 296 13.65 10.59 0.89
C ILE A 296 12.72 11.03 -0.22
N GLU A 297 12.19 10.06 -0.96
CA GLU A 297 11.25 10.27 -2.06
C GLU A 297 9.79 10.21 -1.56
N VAL A 298 8.90 10.84 -2.29
CA VAL A 298 7.44 10.67 -2.12
C VAL A 298 6.93 10.02 -3.38
N SER A 299 6.28 8.86 -3.24
CA SER A 299 5.70 8.13 -4.37
C SER A 299 4.61 8.95 -5.06
N TYR A 300 4.32 8.61 -6.29
CA TYR A 300 3.23 9.16 -7.10
C TYR A 300 2.69 8.05 -8.01
N ASP A 301 1.46 8.22 -8.49
CA ASP A 301 0.82 7.26 -9.38
C ASP A 301 1.60 7.17 -10.70
N GLY A 302 1.97 5.96 -11.08
CA GLY A 302 2.82 5.71 -12.26
C GLY A 302 4.32 5.72 -12.00
N MET A 303 4.77 5.78 -10.73
CA MET A 303 6.20 5.68 -10.39
C MET A 303 6.72 4.26 -10.62
N ASP A 304 7.77 4.14 -11.44
CA ASP A 304 8.50 2.87 -11.63
C ASP A 304 9.73 2.81 -10.73
N ILE A 305 9.96 1.63 -10.13
CA ILE A 305 11.09 1.34 -9.26
C ILE A 305 11.74 0.05 -9.74
N ASP A 306 12.99 0.11 -10.12
CA ASP A 306 13.82 -1.04 -10.51
C ASP A 306 14.84 -1.38 -9.40
N LEU A 307 14.89 -2.65 -8.97
CA LEU A 307 15.82 -3.17 -7.98
C LEU A 307 16.63 -4.34 -8.53
#